data_a22bfa92bce25af5f46afe377fc17d3d
#
_entry.id   a22bfa92bce25af5f46afe377fc17d3d
#
_cell.length_a   1.000
_cell.length_b   1.000
_cell.length_c   1.000
_cell.angle_alpha   90.00
_cell.angle_beta   90.00
_cell.angle_gamma   90.00
#
_symmetry.space_group_name_H-M   'P 1'
#
loop_
_entity.id
_entity.type
_entity.pdbx_description
1 polymer ?
#
loop_
_entity_poly.entity_id
_entity_poly.type
_entity_poly.pdbx_seq_one_letter_code
_entity_poly.pdbx_strand_id
1 'polypeptide(L)'
;MQKNLQACFFAFGGIFEVSLACLTPTVNRLRRLSLLAHPRIQEKSLQKKLQACFFAFAFSYICNMNEFKSEIEVTADGSATLYRADIDEHYHSVKGALTESAHVYVNSALRYRASDGVSSNGLTLLEIGFGTGLNAAMSVEAVDVPVRYVSLELYPLSPQVVEQMGYDSILPYIGAVNAAQWNTPVAITPLFTLEKRIANFLSCDLPQGVDVVYFDAFAPEKQPEMWSRECFQRVYQAMNPGGVLTTYCAKGVVRRLLQDVGFTVQRIEGPVGGKREILRAIK
;
A
#
# COMPACT_ATOMS: atom_id res chain seq x y z
N MET A 1 23.36 -18.35 -20.84
CA MET A 1 23.76 -19.24 -19.73
C MET A 1 23.10 -18.76 -18.46
N GLN A 2 21.85 -19.18 -18.26
CA GLN A 2 21.12 -19.01 -16.99
C GLN A 2 21.43 -20.21 -16.12
N LYS A 3 21.99 -20.04 -14.95
CA LYS A 3 22.03 -21.04 -13.89
C LYS A 3 21.63 -20.39 -12.57
N ASN A 4 20.44 -20.75 -12.16
CA ASN A 4 19.92 -20.89 -10.80
C ASN A 4 20.75 -20.32 -9.63
N LEU A 5 20.28 -19.24 -9.03
CA LEU A 5 20.57 -18.88 -7.66
C LEU A 5 19.31 -19.13 -6.84
N GLN A 6 19.18 -20.33 -6.28
CA GLN A 6 18.25 -20.61 -5.19
C GLN A 6 18.88 -20.06 -3.91
N ALA A 7 18.33 -19.00 -3.37
CA ALA A 7 18.62 -18.55 -2.01
C ALA A 7 17.85 -19.46 -1.05
N CYS A 8 18.54 -20.35 -0.37
CA CYS A 8 17.98 -21.11 0.75
C CYS A 8 17.92 -20.22 1.99
N PHE A 9 16.71 -19.85 2.40
CA PHE A 9 16.47 -19.26 3.72
C PHE A 9 16.22 -20.36 4.73
N PHE A 10 17.10 -20.50 5.71
CA PHE A 10 16.85 -21.30 6.90
C PHE A 10 16.65 -20.36 8.09
N ALA A 11 15.45 -20.38 8.66
CA ALA A 11 15.16 -19.71 9.92
C ALA A 11 15.38 -20.70 11.07
N PHE A 12 16.39 -20.45 11.90
CA PHE A 12 16.52 -21.09 13.21
C PHE A 12 16.95 -20.03 14.23
N GLY A 13 16.12 -19.86 15.25
CA GLY A 13 16.53 -19.29 16.54
C GLY A 13 17.06 -17.83 16.55
N GLY A 14 16.46 -16.90 15.80
CA GLY A 14 16.72 -15.46 16.02
C GLY A 14 18.08 -14.92 15.56
N ILE A 15 18.89 -15.69 14.85
CA ILE A 15 20.16 -15.25 14.28
C ILE A 15 20.16 -15.58 12.79
N PHE A 16 20.24 -14.53 11.95
CA PHE A 16 20.38 -14.71 10.50
C PHE A 16 21.87 -14.96 10.18
N GLU A 17 22.22 -16.19 9.87
CA GLU A 17 23.51 -16.51 9.26
C GLU A 17 23.36 -16.51 7.73
N VAL A 18 23.89 -15.47 7.09
CA VAL A 18 24.01 -15.42 5.62
C VAL A 18 25.32 -16.09 5.24
N SER A 19 25.26 -17.20 4.51
CA SER A 19 26.46 -17.84 3.97
C SER A 19 27.22 -16.88 3.05
N LEU A 20 28.45 -16.57 3.42
CA LEU A 20 29.37 -15.62 2.77
C LEU A 20 29.89 -16.07 1.39
N ALA A 21 29.38 -17.15 0.83
CA ALA A 21 29.90 -17.75 -0.41
C ALA A 21 29.57 -16.98 -1.71
N CYS A 22 28.69 -15.96 -1.64
CA CYS A 22 28.23 -15.19 -2.82
C CYS A 22 28.68 -13.73 -2.85
N LEU A 23 29.60 -13.30 -2.00
CA LEU A 23 30.05 -11.92 -1.97
C LEU A 23 31.20 -11.68 -2.94
N THR A 24 31.02 -10.72 -3.85
CA THR A 24 31.94 -10.32 -4.90
C THR A 24 33.27 -9.75 -4.34
N PRO A 25 34.35 -9.61 -5.15
CA PRO A 25 35.70 -9.17 -4.75
C PRO A 25 35.77 -7.86 -3.97
N THR A 26 34.73 -7.04 -4.05
CA THR A 26 34.65 -5.72 -3.37
C THR A 26 34.54 -5.84 -1.85
N VAL A 27 33.86 -6.87 -1.33
CA VAL A 27 33.69 -7.08 0.11
C VAL A 27 35.04 -7.57 0.75
N ASN A 28 35.81 -8.34 0.01
CA ASN A 28 37.13 -8.79 0.46
C ASN A 28 38.15 -7.65 0.57
N ARG A 29 37.99 -6.58 -0.21
CA ARG A 29 38.82 -5.37 -0.13
C ARG A 29 38.54 -4.54 1.12
N LEU A 30 37.29 -4.48 1.55
CA LEU A 30 36.88 -3.77 2.78
C LEU A 30 37.34 -4.51 4.06
N ARG A 31 37.41 -5.84 4.03
CA ARG A 31 37.88 -6.65 5.15
C ARG A 31 39.37 -6.44 5.46
N ARG A 32 40.20 -6.12 4.46
CA ARG A 32 41.65 -5.83 4.65
C ARG A 32 41.91 -4.46 5.26
N LEU A 33 41.01 -3.51 5.16
CA LEU A 33 41.14 -2.16 5.72
C LEU A 33 40.70 -2.05 7.20
N SER A 34 39.97 -3.03 7.72
CA SER A 34 39.41 -3.03 9.09
C SER A 34 40.37 -3.56 10.15
N LEU A 35 41.57 -4.08 9.77
CA LEU A 35 42.51 -4.71 10.69
C LEU A 35 43.48 -3.73 11.37
N LEU A 36 43.36 -2.42 11.17
CA LEU A 36 44.31 -1.42 11.66
C LEU A 36 43.76 -0.42 12.69
N ALA A 37 42.59 -0.62 13.31
CA ALA A 37 42.05 0.34 14.28
C ALA A 37 41.21 -0.30 15.40
N HIS A 38 41.32 0.27 16.61
CA HIS A 38 40.84 -0.16 17.93
C HIS A 38 39.42 -0.79 17.96
N PRO A 39 39.22 -1.99 18.63
CA PRO A 39 38.14 -2.91 18.26
C PRO A 39 36.69 -2.53 18.68
N ARG A 40 36.47 -1.77 19.74
CA ARG A 40 35.10 -1.69 20.36
C ARG A 40 34.14 -0.57 19.90
N ILE A 41 34.68 0.51 19.33
CA ILE A 41 33.85 1.67 18.93
C ILE A 41 33.49 1.60 17.43
N GLN A 42 34.34 0.97 16.63
CA GLN A 42 34.14 0.85 15.19
C GLN A 42 33.17 -0.26 14.79
N GLU A 43 33.05 -1.31 15.60
CA GLU A 43 32.19 -2.47 15.28
C GLU A 43 30.71 -2.08 15.19
N LYS A 44 30.19 -1.28 16.12
CA LYS A 44 28.81 -0.78 16.09
C LYS A 44 28.54 0.21 14.93
N SER A 45 29.54 1.04 14.59
CA SER A 45 29.42 1.98 13.46
C SER A 45 29.51 1.25 12.12
N LEU A 46 30.39 0.26 12.02
CA LEU A 46 30.53 -0.58 10.83
C LEU A 46 29.30 -1.48 10.62
N GLN A 47 28.77 -2.04 11.71
CA GLN A 47 27.55 -2.84 11.67
C GLN A 47 26.33 -2.02 11.23
N LYS A 48 26.15 -0.78 11.72
CA LYS A 48 25.11 0.14 11.24
C LYS A 48 25.30 0.51 9.78
N LYS A 49 26.53 0.76 9.32
CA LYS A 49 26.82 1.06 7.91
C LYS A 49 26.61 -0.15 7.00
N LEU A 50 27.01 -1.34 7.43
CA LEU A 50 26.76 -2.59 6.70
C LEU A 50 25.27 -2.91 6.63
N GLN A 51 24.54 -2.67 7.72
CA GLN A 51 23.11 -2.83 7.77
C GLN A 51 22.39 -1.82 6.85
N ALA A 52 22.82 -0.56 6.84
CA ALA A 52 22.30 0.45 5.91
C ALA A 52 22.63 0.12 4.44
N CYS A 53 23.87 -0.33 4.15
CA CYS A 53 24.26 -0.78 2.81
C CYS A 53 23.48 -2.05 2.37
N PHE A 54 23.24 -2.98 3.30
CA PHE A 54 22.47 -4.18 3.04
C PHE A 54 20.99 -3.84 2.79
N PHE A 55 20.41 -2.92 3.58
CA PHE A 55 19.07 -2.41 3.33
C PHE A 55 18.97 -1.65 2.01
N ALA A 56 19.93 -0.80 1.68
CA ALA A 56 19.98 -0.08 0.41
C ALA A 56 20.17 -1.04 -0.78
N PHE A 57 21.00 -2.08 -0.64
CA PHE A 57 21.21 -3.09 -1.67
C PHE A 57 20.01 -4.03 -1.81
N ALA A 58 19.42 -4.47 -0.70
CA ALA A 58 18.20 -5.28 -0.70
C ALA A 58 17.02 -4.46 -1.26
N PHE A 59 16.91 -3.18 -0.91
CA PHE A 59 15.92 -2.28 -1.46
C PHE A 59 16.12 -2.04 -2.96
N SER A 60 17.35 -1.78 -3.41
CA SER A 60 17.70 -1.66 -4.83
C SER A 60 17.48 -2.98 -5.59
N TYR A 61 17.77 -4.13 -4.97
CA TYR A 61 17.55 -5.44 -5.56
C TYR A 61 16.05 -5.78 -5.65
N ILE A 62 15.28 -5.44 -4.62
CA ILE A 62 13.81 -5.57 -4.62
C ILE A 62 13.18 -4.61 -5.64
N CYS A 63 13.66 -3.37 -5.73
CA CYS A 63 13.21 -2.43 -6.76
C CYS A 63 13.58 -2.89 -8.18
N ASN A 64 14.77 -3.47 -8.40
CA ASN A 64 15.17 -4.01 -9.71
C ASN A 64 14.50 -5.36 -10.06
N MET A 65 14.06 -6.13 -9.07
CA MET A 65 13.28 -7.36 -9.33
C MET A 65 11.81 -7.08 -9.64
N ASN A 66 11.31 -5.88 -9.33
CA ASN A 66 9.93 -5.46 -9.53
C ASN A 66 9.75 -4.50 -10.72
N GLU A 67 10.60 -4.54 -11.75
CA GLU A 67 10.18 -4.07 -13.07
C GLU A 67 9.13 -5.06 -13.62
N PHE A 68 7.95 -5.03 -13.01
CA PHE A 68 6.77 -5.63 -13.63
C PHE A 68 6.62 -4.95 -14.99
N LYS A 69 6.41 -5.73 -16.04
CA LYS A 69 6.02 -5.19 -17.35
C LYS A 69 4.70 -4.47 -17.15
N SER A 70 4.77 -3.17 -16.97
CA SER A 70 3.62 -2.29 -16.77
C SER A 70 3.56 -1.30 -17.91
N GLU A 71 2.33 -1.02 -18.35
CA GLU A 71 2.05 -0.08 -19.43
C GLU A 71 1.09 1.00 -18.90
N ILE A 72 1.38 2.26 -19.19
CA ILE A 72 0.49 3.37 -18.81
C ILE A 72 -0.56 3.52 -19.90
N GLU A 73 -1.82 3.49 -19.49
CA GLU A 73 -2.97 3.68 -20.37
C GLU A 73 -3.81 4.88 -19.90
N VAL A 74 -4.44 5.56 -20.86
CA VAL A 74 -5.37 6.66 -20.58
C VAL A 74 -6.77 6.09 -20.44
N THR A 75 -7.42 6.40 -19.34
CA THR A 75 -8.79 5.97 -19.04
C THR A 75 -9.83 6.87 -19.67
N ALA A 76 -11.10 6.46 -19.63
CA ALA A 76 -12.18 7.21 -20.31
C ALA A 76 -12.43 8.60 -19.72
N ASP A 77 -12.02 8.90 -18.48
CA ASP A 77 -12.12 10.24 -17.87
C ASP A 77 -10.86 11.09 -18.10
N GLY A 78 -9.91 10.62 -18.93
CA GLY A 78 -8.68 11.31 -19.28
C GLY A 78 -7.54 11.15 -18.28
N SER A 79 -7.78 10.48 -17.15
CA SER A 79 -6.73 10.14 -16.19
C SER A 79 -5.92 8.92 -16.66
N ALA A 80 -4.78 8.67 -16.04
CA ALA A 80 -3.98 7.49 -16.35
C ALA A 80 -4.32 6.30 -15.45
N THR A 81 -4.07 5.10 -15.95
CA THR A 81 -3.98 3.88 -15.14
C THR A 81 -2.73 3.10 -15.54
N LEU A 82 -2.31 2.18 -14.70
CA LEU A 82 -1.17 1.30 -14.95
C LEU A 82 -1.69 -0.11 -15.18
N TYR A 83 -1.42 -0.68 -16.36
CA TYR A 83 -1.71 -2.08 -16.66
C TYR A 83 -0.53 -2.96 -16.27
N ARG A 84 -0.79 -4.05 -15.57
CA ARG A 84 0.17 -5.07 -15.19
C ARG A 84 -0.01 -6.33 -16.02
N ALA A 85 0.85 -6.51 -17.03
CA ALA A 85 0.76 -7.63 -17.95
C ALA A 85 1.00 -9.01 -17.29
N ASP A 86 1.76 -9.04 -16.18
CA ASP A 86 2.08 -10.28 -15.45
C ASP A 86 0.87 -10.87 -14.70
N ILE A 87 -0.07 -10.05 -14.28
CA ILE A 87 -1.32 -10.46 -13.62
C ILE A 87 -2.55 -10.16 -14.47
N ASP A 88 -2.38 -9.53 -15.63
CA ASP A 88 -3.44 -9.12 -16.54
C ASP A 88 -4.52 -8.33 -15.81
N GLU A 89 -4.11 -7.21 -15.16
CA GLU A 89 -5.00 -6.32 -14.41
C GLU A 89 -4.50 -4.87 -14.41
N HIS A 90 -5.44 -3.93 -14.30
CA HIS A 90 -5.16 -2.51 -14.15
C HIS A 90 -5.21 -2.09 -12.68
N TYR A 91 -4.40 -1.09 -12.31
CA TYR A 91 -4.46 -0.48 -10.97
C TYR A 91 -5.79 0.23 -10.73
N HIS A 92 -6.35 0.86 -11.75
CA HIS A 92 -7.63 1.57 -11.69
C HIS A 92 -8.49 1.21 -12.91
N SER A 93 -9.77 1.51 -12.83
CA SER A 93 -10.72 1.25 -13.91
C SER A 93 -10.34 2.01 -15.18
N VAL A 94 -10.30 1.33 -16.32
CA VAL A 94 -10.15 1.95 -17.65
C VAL A 94 -11.33 2.89 -18.00
N LYS A 95 -12.42 2.84 -17.23
CA LYS A 95 -13.57 3.72 -17.36
C LYS A 95 -13.40 5.08 -16.69
N GLY A 96 -12.32 5.24 -15.90
CA GLY A 96 -11.96 6.47 -15.23
C GLY A 96 -11.33 6.19 -13.87
N ALA A 97 -10.02 6.44 -13.73
CA ALA A 97 -9.31 6.22 -12.48
C ALA A 97 -9.73 7.24 -11.42
N LEU A 98 -9.81 8.53 -11.77
CA LEU A 98 -10.27 9.60 -10.90
C LEU A 98 -11.74 9.39 -10.48
N THR A 99 -12.59 9.06 -11.45
CA THR A 99 -14.02 8.83 -11.22
C THR A 99 -14.26 7.65 -10.27
N GLU A 100 -13.53 6.56 -10.45
CA GLU A 100 -13.62 5.38 -9.57
C GLU A 100 -13.14 5.72 -8.16
N SER A 101 -11.96 6.31 -8.02
CA SER A 101 -11.36 6.70 -6.74
C SER A 101 -12.25 7.66 -5.96
N ALA A 102 -12.74 8.71 -6.63
CA ALA A 102 -13.66 9.68 -6.02
C ALA A 102 -14.93 9.02 -5.50
N HIS A 103 -15.53 8.17 -6.32
CA HIS A 103 -16.83 7.57 -5.99
C HIS A 103 -16.73 6.46 -4.95
N VAL A 104 -15.87 5.46 -5.20
CA VAL A 104 -15.77 4.25 -4.37
C VAL A 104 -15.18 4.56 -3.00
N TYR A 105 -14.12 5.36 -2.96
CA TYR A 105 -13.34 5.54 -1.74
C TYR A 105 -13.66 6.87 -1.07
N VAL A 106 -13.42 7.99 -1.74
CA VAL A 106 -13.58 9.30 -1.12
C VAL A 106 -15.03 9.57 -0.71
N ASN A 107 -15.99 9.47 -1.64
CA ASN A 107 -17.38 9.81 -1.35
C ASN A 107 -18.09 8.71 -0.55
N SER A 108 -17.92 7.44 -0.95
CA SER A 108 -18.69 6.33 -0.37
C SER A 108 -18.16 5.86 0.98
N ALA A 109 -16.91 6.17 1.35
CA ALA A 109 -16.35 5.84 2.65
C ALA A 109 -15.98 7.07 3.46
N LEU A 110 -14.96 7.86 3.05
CA LEU A 110 -14.41 8.93 3.88
C LEU A 110 -15.44 10.02 4.18
N ARG A 111 -16.03 10.61 3.13
CA ARG A 111 -17.07 11.65 3.30
C ARG A 111 -18.31 11.11 3.98
N TYR A 112 -18.72 9.89 3.61
CA TYR A 112 -19.87 9.25 4.26
C TYR A 112 -19.65 9.09 5.76
N ARG A 113 -18.47 8.56 6.17
CA ARG A 113 -18.15 8.42 7.60
C ARG A 113 -18.00 9.76 8.31
N ALA A 114 -17.41 10.76 7.64
CA ALA A 114 -17.28 12.10 8.18
C ALA A 114 -18.62 12.79 8.42
N SER A 115 -19.63 12.54 7.57
CA SER A 115 -20.99 13.12 7.72
C SER A 115 -21.80 12.54 8.87
N ASP A 116 -21.41 11.36 9.38
CA ASP A 116 -22.10 10.67 10.50
C ASP A 116 -21.63 11.14 11.89
N GLY A 117 -20.99 12.31 11.95
CA GLY A 117 -20.45 12.90 13.18
C GLY A 117 -19.09 12.30 13.55
N VAL A 118 -18.06 13.11 13.48
CA VAL A 118 -16.70 12.74 13.85
C VAL A 118 -16.36 13.38 15.19
N SER A 119 -15.67 12.62 16.04
CA SER A 119 -15.12 13.20 17.28
C SER A 119 -14.05 14.25 16.93
N SER A 120 -13.79 15.16 17.86
CA SER A 120 -12.71 16.18 17.72
C SER A 120 -11.32 15.57 17.48
N ASN A 121 -11.15 14.26 17.70
CA ASN A 121 -9.89 13.54 17.51
C ASN A 121 -9.62 13.18 16.03
N GLY A 122 -10.58 13.44 15.13
CA GLY A 122 -10.44 13.12 13.70
C GLY A 122 -10.73 11.67 13.37
N LEU A 123 -10.29 11.23 12.17
CA LEU A 123 -10.52 9.89 11.61
C LEU A 123 -9.20 9.15 11.41
N THR A 124 -9.20 7.85 11.69
CA THR A 124 -8.15 6.92 11.23
C THR A 124 -8.63 6.18 10.01
N LEU A 125 -7.90 6.31 8.89
CA LEU A 125 -8.16 5.62 7.64
C LEU A 125 -7.08 4.59 7.37
N LEU A 126 -7.48 3.38 7.01
CA LEU A 126 -6.62 2.30 6.53
C LEU A 126 -6.90 2.04 5.05
N GLU A 127 -5.86 2.13 4.22
CA GLU A 127 -5.90 1.70 2.83
C GLU A 127 -5.11 0.41 2.65
N ILE A 128 -5.66 -0.53 1.88
CA ILE A 128 -5.03 -1.78 1.50
C ILE A 128 -4.79 -1.73 0.00
N GLY A 129 -3.52 -1.56 -0.40
CA GLY A 129 -3.08 -1.25 -1.75
C GLY A 129 -2.90 0.25 -1.97
N PHE A 130 -1.67 0.78 -1.74
CA PHE A 130 -1.36 2.19 -2.03
C PHE A 130 -1.31 2.48 -3.54
N GLY A 131 -0.77 1.52 -4.30
CA GLY A 131 -0.67 1.59 -5.75
C GLY A 131 0.01 2.89 -6.23
N THR A 132 -0.74 3.69 -6.98
CA THR A 132 -0.28 4.98 -7.55
C THR A 132 -0.34 6.16 -6.57
N GLY A 133 -0.96 5.97 -5.39
CA GLY A 133 -1.22 7.02 -4.42
C GLY A 133 -2.46 7.88 -4.74
N LEU A 134 -3.25 7.50 -5.73
CA LEU A 134 -4.40 8.26 -6.20
C LEU A 134 -5.46 8.45 -5.10
N ASN A 135 -5.86 7.39 -4.43
CA ASN A 135 -6.86 7.45 -3.35
C ASN A 135 -6.37 8.34 -2.20
N ALA A 136 -5.09 8.23 -1.83
CA ALA A 136 -4.51 9.05 -0.78
C ALA A 136 -4.51 10.53 -1.16
N ALA A 137 -4.03 10.88 -2.37
CA ALA A 137 -4.00 12.28 -2.84
C ALA A 137 -5.40 12.90 -2.90
N MET A 138 -6.40 12.17 -3.39
CA MET A 138 -7.80 12.63 -3.46
C MET A 138 -8.44 12.77 -2.07
N SER A 139 -7.91 12.08 -1.07
CA SER A 139 -8.42 12.14 0.31
C SER A 139 -7.91 13.34 1.10
N VAL A 140 -6.82 13.99 0.67
CA VAL A 140 -6.14 15.09 1.43
C VAL A 140 -7.08 16.24 1.76
N GLU A 141 -7.91 16.66 0.81
CA GLU A 141 -8.85 17.78 0.97
C GLU A 141 -10.33 17.30 0.99
N ALA A 142 -10.53 16.02 1.21
CA ALA A 142 -11.88 15.47 1.12
C ALA A 142 -12.79 15.85 2.29
N VAL A 143 -12.22 16.16 3.45
CA VAL A 143 -12.92 16.48 4.69
C VAL A 143 -12.18 17.54 5.51
N ASP A 144 -12.91 18.30 6.32
CA ASP A 144 -12.40 19.39 7.18
C ASP A 144 -12.11 18.90 8.62
N VAL A 145 -11.69 17.66 8.77
CA VAL A 145 -11.33 17.05 10.05
C VAL A 145 -9.94 16.42 9.97
N PRO A 146 -9.22 16.29 11.10
CA PRO A 146 -7.94 15.58 11.08
C PRO A 146 -8.08 14.16 10.56
N VAL A 147 -7.18 13.75 9.66
CA VAL A 147 -7.12 12.40 9.11
C VAL A 147 -5.72 11.82 9.33
N ARG A 148 -5.67 10.68 10.02
CA ARG A 148 -4.51 9.81 10.04
C ARG A 148 -4.70 8.73 8.99
N TYR A 149 -4.02 8.87 7.86
CA TYR A 149 -4.09 7.94 6.73
C TYR A 149 -2.94 6.93 6.81
N VAL A 150 -3.25 5.65 6.95
CA VAL A 150 -2.28 4.56 6.94
C VAL A 150 -2.53 3.72 5.69
N SER A 151 -1.53 3.60 4.83
CA SER A 151 -1.61 2.76 3.62
C SER A 151 -0.62 1.62 3.66
N LEU A 152 -1.06 0.43 3.29
CA LEU A 152 -0.24 -0.78 3.21
C LEU A 152 0.03 -1.10 1.74
N GLU A 153 1.31 -1.28 1.39
CA GLU A 153 1.73 -1.68 0.06
C GLU A 153 2.87 -2.70 0.17
N LEU A 154 2.76 -3.79 -0.57
CA LEU A 154 3.81 -4.81 -0.57
C LEU A 154 4.88 -4.54 -1.64
N TYR A 155 4.48 -3.97 -2.76
CA TYR A 155 5.30 -3.75 -3.95
C TYR A 155 5.21 -2.29 -4.43
N PRO A 156 5.83 -1.34 -3.71
CA PRO A 156 5.79 0.07 -4.09
C PRO A 156 6.22 0.31 -5.54
N LEU A 157 5.46 1.13 -6.25
CA LEU A 157 5.84 1.58 -7.59
C LEU A 157 7.09 2.47 -7.50
N SER A 158 7.92 2.43 -8.56
CA SER A 158 9.04 3.36 -8.64
C SER A 158 8.56 4.80 -8.85
N PRO A 159 9.26 5.79 -8.30
CA PRO A 159 8.92 7.20 -8.51
C PRO A 159 8.79 7.58 -10.00
N GLN A 160 9.63 6.98 -10.85
CA GLN A 160 9.63 7.22 -12.31
C GLN A 160 8.33 6.77 -12.98
N VAL A 161 7.78 5.62 -12.57
CA VAL A 161 6.49 5.13 -13.10
C VAL A 161 5.36 6.07 -12.67
N VAL A 162 5.35 6.50 -11.41
CA VAL A 162 4.32 7.41 -10.90
C VAL A 162 4.37 8.77 -11.58
N GLU A 163 5.56 9.33 -11.81
CA GLU A 163 5.77 10.59 -12.51
C GLU A 163 5.22 10.53 -13.95
N GLN A 164 5.47 9.43 -14.66
CA GLN A 164 4.99 9.22 -16.02
C GLN A 164 3.46 9.16 -16.16
N MET A 165 2.73 8.90 -15.06
CA MET A 165 1.27 8.90 -15.05
C MET A 165 0.67 10.32 -15.19
N GLY A 166 1.46 11.37 -14.97
CA GLY A 166 1.05 12.76 -15.22
C GLY A 166 -0.02 13.29 -14.26
N TYR A 167 -0.24 12.65 -13.13
CA TYR A 167 -1.24 13.09 -12.16
C TYR A 167 -0.94 14.46 -11.52
N ASP A 168 0.32 14.90 -11.52
CA ASP A 168 0.73 16.21 -10.99
C ASP A 168 0.01 17.39 -11.64
N SER A 169 -0.44 17.23 -12.88
CA SER A 169 -1.19 18.23 -13.60
C SER A 169 -2.65 18.36 -13.17
N ILE A 170 -3.20 17.37 -12.45
CA ILE A 170 -4.63 17.26 -12.12
C ILE A 170 -4.92 17.11 -10.62
N LEU A 171 -3.91 16.74 -9.81
CA LEU A 171 -4.05 16.52 -8.37
C LEU A 171 -2.97 17.28 -7.59
N PRO A 172 -3.34 18.29 -6.78
CA PRO A 172 -2.37 19.17 -6.13
C PRO A 172 -1.44 18.48 -5.13
N TYR A 173 -1.88 17.35 -4.53
CA TYR A 173 -1.11 16.68 -3.47
C TYR A 173 -0.43 15.38 -3.91
N ILE A 174 -0.59 14.95 -5.14
CA ILE A 174 -0.07 13.66 -5.60
C ILE A 174 1.46 13.58 -5.48
N GLY A 175 2.16 14.66 -5.82
CA GLY A 175 3.62 14.75 -5.69
C GLY A 175 4.06 14.63 -4.23
N ALA A 176 3.42 15.35 -3.30
CA ALA A 176 3.73 15.28 -1.86
C ALA A 176 3.41 13.90 -1.27
N VAL A 177 2.29 13.30 -1.66
CA VAL A 177 1.85 11.95 -1.24
C VAL A 177 2.86 10.90 -1.69
N ASN A 178 3.29 10.95 -2.95
CA ASN A 178 4.25 9.99 -3.48
C ASN A 178 5.67 10.20 -2.94
N ALA A 179 6.11 11.46 -2.74
CA ALA A 179 7.41 11.80 -2.17
C ALA A 179 7.49 11.51 -0.65
N ALA A 180 6.37 11.34 0.06
CA ALA A 180 6.36 11.03 1.48
C ALA A 180 7.18 9.77 1.76
N GLN A 181 7.98 9.80 2.84
CA GLN A 181 8.85 8.70 3.21
C GLN A 181 8.05 7.46 3.63
N TRP A 182 8.46 6.28 3.17
CA TRP A 182 7.88 5.00 3.59
C TRP A 182 8.21 4.69 5.05
N ASN A 183 7.29 3.99 5.74
CA ASN A 183 7.41 3.54 7.13
C ASN A 183 7.60 4.68 8.15
N THR A 184 7.16 5.88 7.79
CA THR A 184 7.26 7.06 8.66
C THR A 184 6.02 7.93 8.46
N PRO A 185 5.33 8.37 9.52
CA PRO A 185 4.25 9.34 9.40
C PRO A 185 4.77 10.69 8.89
N VAL A 186 4.13 11.22 7.85
CA VAL A 186 4.47 12.51 7.21
C VAL A 186 3.23 13.38 7.17
N ALA A 187 3.30 14.60 7.70
CA ALA A 187 2.23 15.58 7.56
C ALA A 187 2.22 16.13 6.13
N ILE A 188 1.17 15.83 5.38
CA ILE A 188 0.94 16.39 4.04
C ILE A 188 0.30 17.77 4.16
N THR A 189 -0.66 17.91 5.07
CA THR A 189 -1.27 19.18 5.47
C THR A 189 -1.44 19.23 7.01
N PRO A 190 -1.83 20.35 7.61
CA PRO A 190 -2.12 20.39 9.04
C PRO A 190 -3.22 19.41 9.49
N LEU A 191 -4.13 19.02 8.58
CA LEU A 191 -5.23 18.10 8.86
C LEU A 191 -5.00 16.69 8.31
N PHE A 192 -3.90 16.43 7.57
CA PHE A 192 -3.70 15.13 6.94
C PHE A 192 -2.29 14.60 7.18
N THR A 193 -2.20 13.52 7.94
CA THR A 193 -0.94 12.78 8.16
C THR A 193 -0.99 11.45 7.43
N LEU A 194 -0.03 11.22 6.53
CA LEU A 194 0.12 10.00 5.75
C LEU A 194 1.23 9.12 6.33
N GLU A 195 0.94 7.84 6.52
CA GLU A 195 1.91 6.81 6.87
C GLU A 195 1.83 5.67 5.83
N LYS A 196 2.73 5.68 4.86
CA LYS A 196 2.87 4.57 3.90
C LYS A 196 3.72 3.47 4.51
N ARG A 197 3.24 2.24 4.56
CA ARG A 197 3.97 1.10 5.10
C ARG A 197 4.28 0.08 4.01
N ILE A 198 5.56 -0.26 3.84
CA ILE A 198 5.94 -1.42 3.05
C ILE A 198 5.66 -2.65 3.92
N ALA A 199 4.54 -3.30 3.67
CA ALA A 199 4.07 -4.38 4.53
C ALA A 199 3.17 -5.36 3.78
N ASN A 200 3.29 -6.64 4.15
CA ASN A 200 2.34 -7.64 3.70
C ASN A 200 1.08 -7.57 4.58
N PHE A 201 -0.05 -7.17 3.99
CA PHE A 201 -1.34 -7.10 4.67
C PHE A 201 -1.72 -8.41 5.37
N LEU A 202 -1.37 -9.56 4.81
CA LEU A 202 -1.73 -10.86 5.37
C LEU A 202 -1.06 -11.17 6.72
N SER A 203 0.06 -10.52 7.03
CA SER A 203 0.88 -10.82 8.20
C SER A 203 1.27 -9.63 9.07
N CYS A 204 1.14 -8.39 8.58
CA CYS A 204 1.51 -7.21 9.35
C CYS A 204 0.48 -6.87 10.44
N ASP A 205 0.91 -6.10 11.44
CA ASP A 205 -0.01 -5.53 12.43
C ASP A 205 -0.80 -4.37 11.82
N LEU A 206 -2.13 -4.42 11.95
CA LEU A 206 -3.02 -3.36 11.49
C LEU A 206 -3.14 -2.26 12.55
N PRO A 207 -3.30 -0.98 12.14
CA PRO A 207 -3.65 0.08 13.07
C PRO A 207 -4.97 -0.26 13.74
N GLN A 208 -5.12 0.12 15.00
CA GLN A 208 -6.37 -0.06 15.74
C GLN A 208 -7.18 1.23 15.76
N GLY A 209 -8.48 1.13 15.99
CA GLY A 209 -9.37 2.28 16.01
C GLY A 209 -9.61 2.88 14.61
N VAL A 210 -9.70 2.02 13.59
CA VAL A 210 -9.90 2.43 12.21
C VAL A 210 -11.37 2.81 11.97
N ASP A 211 -11.60 4.00 11.46
CA ASP A 211 -12.92 4.53 11.13
C ASP A 211 -13.30 4.31 9.67
N VAL A 212 -12.31 4.29 8.79
CA VAL A 212 -12.51 4.13 7.33
C VAL A 212 -11.52 3.12 6.79
N VAL A 213 -12.00 2.21 5.93
CA VAL A 213 -11.17 1.26 5.21
C VAL A 213 -11.41 1.38 3.70
N TYR A 214 -10.34 1.63 2.95
CA TYR A 214 -10.30 1.47 1.51
C TYR A 214 -9.73 0.09 1.20
N PHE A 215 -10.56 -0.85 0.78
CA PHE A 215 -10.12 -2.18 0.41
C PHE A 215 -9.91 -2.24 -1.10
N ASP A 216 -8.68 -1.87 -1.52
CA ASP A 216 -8.31 -1.66 -2.93
C ASP A 216 -7.23 -2.66 -3.41
N ALA A 217 -7.40 -3.92 -3.07
CA ALA A 217 -6.59 -5.02 -3.59
C ALA A 217 -7.01 -5.39 -5.02
N PHE A 218 -6.11 -6.00 -5.79
CA PHE A 218 -6.45 -6.57 -7.10
C PHE A 218 -7.62 -7.57 -7.00
N ALA A 219 -8.32 -7.79 -8.12
CA ALA A 219 -9.54 -8.59 -8.14
C ALA A 219 -9.38 -9.98 -7.51
N PRO A 220 -10.45 -10.56 -6.94
CA PRO A 220 -10.39 -11.90 -6.31
C PRO A 220 -9.84 -13.00 -7.20
N GLU A 221 -9.94 -12.87 -8.52
CA GLU A 221 -9.40 -13.81 -9.49
C GLU A 221 -7.88 -13.68 -9.67
N LYS A 222 -7.34 -12.50 -9.35
CA LYS A 222 -5.92 -12.16 -9.53
C LYS A 222 -5.15 -12.26 -8.23
N GLN A 223 -5.83 -12.01 -7.11
CA GLN A 223 -5.22 -11.98 -5.77
C GLN A 223 -6.17 -12.61 -4.73
N PRO A 224 -6.56 -13.90 -4.88
CA PRO A 224 -7.59 -14.54 -4.07
C PRO A 224 -7.28 -14.56 -2.57
N GLU A 225 -5.99 -14.58 -2.20
CA GLU A 225 -5.54 -14.58 -0.80
C GLU A 225 -5.97 -13.33 -0.03
N MET A 226 -6.16 -12.20 -0.71
CA MET A 226 -6.61 -10.96 -0.09
C MET A 226 -8.11 -10.97 0.27
N TRP A 227 -8.90 -11.83 -0.38
CA TRP A 227 -10.36 -11.85 -0.31
C TRP A 227 -10.89 -13.00 0.54
N SER A 228 -10.14 -13.38 1.57
CA SER A 228 -10.53 -14.45 2.49
C SER A 228 -11.35 -13.92 3.68
N ARG A 229 -12.04 -14.84 4.37
CA ARG A 229 -12.77 -14.54 5.59
C ARG A 229 -11.82 -14.00 6.67
N GLU A 230 -10.64 -14.57 6.77
CA GLU A 230 -9.59 -14.20 7.72
C GLU A 230 -9.13 -12.75 7.50
N CYS A 231 -8.95 -12.34 6.25
CA CYS A 231 -8.62 -10.97 5.88
C CYS A 231 -9.67 -9.97 6.36
N PHE A 232 -10.94 -10.23 6.04
CA PHE A 232 -12.03 -9.35 6.47
C PHE A 232 -12.24 -9.37 7.99
N GLN A 233 -11.99 -10.48 8.65
CA GLN A 233 -12.06 -10.57 10.11
C GLN A 233 -10.98 -9.73 10.79
N ARG A 234 -9.74 -9.72 10.26
CA ARG A 234 -8.65 -8.85 10.75
C ARG A 234 -9.03 -7.37 10.60
N VAL A 235 -9.55 -6.99 9.44
CA VAL A 235 -10.04 -5.61 9.20
C VAL A 235 -11.16 -5.27 10.16
N TYR A 236 -12.16 -6.13 10.30
CA TYR A 236 -13.28 -5.93 11.23
C TYR A 236 -12.79 -5.68 12.65
N GLN A 237 -11.84 -6.50 13.14
CA GLN A 237 -11.29 -6.35 14.49
C GLN A 237 -10.56 -5.01 14.68
N ALA A 238 -9.86 -4.52 13.66
CA ALA A 238 -9.12 -3.26 13.69
C ALA A 238 -10.02 -2.02 13.68
N MET A 239 -11.26 -2.13 13.17
CA MET A 239 -12.18 -1.01 13.00
C MET A 239 -12.91 -0.63 14.30
N ASN A 240 -13.28 0.64 14.40
CA ASN A 240 -14.23 1.16 15.39
C ASN A 240 -15.66 0.73 15.08
N PRO A 241 -16.57 0.62 16.09
CA PRO A 241 -18.01 0.55 15.82
C PRO A 241 -18.48 1.74 14.96
N GLY A 242 -19.32 1.50 13.97
CA GLY A 242 -19.73 2.49 12.98
C GLY A 242 -18.67 2.80 11.92
N GLY A 243 -17.51 2.12 11.95
CA GLY A 243 -16.48 2.24 10.91
C GLY A 243 -16.99 1.72 9.55
N VAL A 244 -16.49 2.32 8.47
CA VAL A 244 -16.96 2.10 7.10
C VAL A 244 -15.85 1.52 6.24
N LEU A 245 -16.11 0.38 5.60
CA LEU A 245 -15.26 -0.21 4.59
C LEU A 245 -15.94 -0.07 3.22
N THR A 246 -15.18 0.34 2.20
CA THR A 246 -15.62 0.26 0.80
C THR A 246 -14.67 -0.55 -0.05
N THR A 247 -15.24 -1.17 -1.07
CA THR A 247 -14.50 -1.85 -2.14
C THR A 247 -15.25 -1.75 -3.46
N TYR A 248 -14.50 -1.66 -4.53
CA TYR A 248 -15.04 -1.67 -5.89
C TYR A 248 -15.65 -3.05 -6.27
N CYS A 249 -15.30 -4.10 -5.55
CA CYS A 249 -15.72 -5.48 -5.87
C CYS A 249 -17.09 -5.82 -5.27
N ALA A 250 -18.13 -5.80 -6.12
CA ALA A 250 -19.51 -6.11 -5.70
C ALA A 250 -19.90 -7.60 -5.84
N LYS A 251 -18.92 -8.51 -5.99
CA LYS A 251 -19.21 -9.94 -6.16
C LYS A 251 -19.96 -10.52 -4.97
N GLY A 252 -20.95 -11.38 -5.27
CA GLY A 252 -21.80 -11.99 -4.24
C GLY A 252 -21.02 -12.80 -3.20
N VAL A 253 -19.87 -13.40 -3.58
CA VAL A 253 -18.98 -14.11 -2.65
C VAL A 253 -18.35 -13.13 -1.65
N VAL A 254 -17.84 -12.00 -2.12
CA VAL A 254 -17.24 -10.96 -1.26
C VAL A 254 -18.28 -10.38 -0.31
N ARG A 255 -19.47 -10.06 -0.81
CA ARG A 255 -20.57 -9.58 0.02
C ARG A 255 -20.91 -10.56 1.15
N ARG A 256 -21.03 -11.84 0.85
CA ARG A 256 -21.34 -12.88 1.87
C ARG A 256 -20.22 -13.00 2.89
N LEU A 257 -18.95 -12.99 2.47
CA LEU A 257 -17.81 -13.02 3.40
C LEU A 257 -17.82 -11.85 4.37
N LEU A 258 -18.10 -10.63 3.89
CA LEU A 258 -18.24 -9.46 4.75
C LEU A 258 -19.39 -9.62 5.75
N GLN A 259 -20.56 -10.12 5.30
CA GLN A 259 -21.72 -10.39 6.16
C GLN A 259 -21.41 -11.47 7.21
N ASP A 260 -20.73 -12.56 6.83
CA ASP A 260 -20.34 -13.66 7.70
C ASP A 260 -19.34 -13.24 8.80
N VAL A 261 -18.57 -12.19 8.55
CA VAL A 261 -17.66 -11.59 9.52
C VAL A 261 -18.39 -10.68 10.52
N GLY A 262 -19.57 -10.17 10.16
CA GLY A 262 -20.38 -9.31 11.02
C GLY A 262 -20.69 -7.91 10.49
N PHE A 263 -20.24 -7.56 9.29
CA PHE A 263 -20.55 -6.28 8.69
C PHE A 263 -22.02 -6.19 8.24
N THR A 264 -22.62 -5.03 8.42
CA THR A 264 -23.84 -4.64 7.69
C THR A 264 -23.43 -4.17 6.30
N VAL A 265 -23.79 -4.94 5.26
CA VAL A 265 -23.31 -4.69 3.90
C VAL A 265 -24.41 -4.07 3.03
N GLN A 266 -24.08 -2.94 2.44
CA GLN A 266 -24.91 -2.20 1.48
C GLN A 266 -24.34 -2.39 0.07
N ARG A 267 -25.21 -2.61 -0.90
CA ARG A 267 -24.90 -2.49 -2.32
C ARG A 267 -25.32 -1.08 -2.72
N ILE A 268 -24.38 -0.29 -3.14
CA ILE A 268 -24.63 1.08 -3.58
C ILE A 268 -24.30 1.22 -5.06
N GLU A 269 -24.91 2.19 -5.73
CA GLU A 269 -24.66 2.46 -7.13
C GLU A 269 -23.16 2.69 -7.37
N GLY A 270 -22.65 2.16 -8.46
CA GLY A 270 -21.24 2.34 -8.85
C GLY A 270 -20.99 3.69 -9.54
N PRO A 271 -19.72 3.99 -9.86
CA PRO A 271 -19.37 5.23 -10.54
C PRO A 271 -19.98 5.29 -11.94
N VAL A 272 -20.32 6.51 -12.38
CA VAL A 272 -20.89 6.76 -13.71
C VAL A 272 -19.98 6.21 -14.81
N GLY A 273 -20.51 5.43 -15.73
CA GLY A 273 -19.76 4.79 -16.80
C GLY A 273 -18.92 3.57 -16.37
N GLY A 274 -18.83 3.31 -15.07
CA GLY A 274 -18.04 2.23 -14.49
C GLY A 274 -18.87 0.99 -14.12
N LYS A 275 -18.55 0.41 -12.97
CA LYS A 275 -19.29 -0.75 -12.42
C LYS A 275 -20.70 -0.37 -12.00
N ARG A 276 -21.64 -1.29 -12.17
CA ARG A 276 -23.04 -1.04 -11.79
C ARG A 276 -23.21 -0.83 -10.28
N GLU A 277 -22.46 -1.55 -9.48
CA GLU A 277 -22.55 -1.55 -8.03
C GLU A 277 -21.17 -1.67 -7.39
N ILE A 278 -21.05 -1.12 -6.19
CA ILE A 278 -19.94 -1.29 -5.27
C ILE A 278 -20.47 -1.74 -3.90
N LEU A 279 -19.56 -2.17 -3.00
CA LEU A 279 -19.96 -2.53 -1.63
C LEU A 279 -19.48 -1.48 -0.64
N ARG A 280 -20.39 -1.13 0.28
CA ARG A 280 -20.09 -0.44 1.52
C ARG A 280 -20.48 -1.35 2.68
N ALA A 281 -19.55 -1.59 3.59
CA ALA A 281 -19.73 -2.45 4.76
C ALA A 281 -19.51 -1.63 6.03
N ILE A 282 -20.44 -1.71 6.98
CA ILE A 282 -20.44 -0.94 8.24
C ILE A 282 -20.29 -1.91 9.40
N LYS A 283 -19.34 -1.64 10.32
CA LYS A 283 -19.11 -2.41 11.54
C LYS A 283 -20.14 -2.10 12.61
#